data_0eb67c78729a3f054b32f17c606047b3
#
_entry.id   0eb67c78729a3f054b32f17c606047b3
#
_cell.length_a   1.000
_cell.length_b   1.000
_cell.length_c   1.000
_cell.angle_alpha   90.00
_cell.angle_beta   90.00
_cell.angle_gamma   90.00
#
_symmetry.space_group_name_H-M   'P 1'
#
loop_
_entity.id
_entity.type
_entity.pdbx_description
1 polymer ?
#
loop_
_entity_poly.entity_id
_entity_poly.type
_entity_poly.pdbx_seq_one_letter_code
_entity_poly.pdbx_strand_id
1 'polypeptide(L)'
;NNNRDIARIIQLDPALTARMLSIVNSPAFGGYKKISTITQATTRLGRARVRSLVYSCLVRSIFKINSRALQRRMQQIWQHSVHVAALSYVLGRETPGIDAEHALLAGLTHNIGAVAVIGGLKTLPALASRPAVLDHTIASLGVEAGVASVRQWNLQDDLETVIRGAGHW
;
A
#
# COMPACT_ATOMS: atom_id res chain seq x y z
N ASN A 1 -0.12 27.22 2.67
CA ASN A 1 1.25 26.67 2.63
C ASN A 1 1.17 25.15 2.72
N ASN A 2 1.08 24.53 1.57
CA ASN A 2 0.63 23.15 1.29
C ASN A 2 1.34 22.03 2.12
N ASN A 3 2.56 22.24 2.61
CA ASN A 3 3.30 21.26 3.43
C ASN A 3 2.77 21.20 4.87
N ARG A 4 2.31 22.33 5.40
CA ARG A 4 1.72 22.40 6.75
C ARG A 4 0.35 21.75 6.78
N ASP A 5 -0.41 21.87 5.69
CA ASP A 5 -1.76 21.28 5.59
C ASP A 5 -1.69 19.75 5.55
N ILE A 6 -0.74 19.18 4.77
CA ILE A 6 -0.48 17.72 4.76
C ILE A 6 -0.06 17.25 6.16
N ALA A 7 0.89 17.94 6.79
CA ALA A 7 1.35 17.56 8.12
C ALA A 7 0.21 17.61 9.16
N ARG A 8 -0.64 18.63 9.08
CA ARG A 8 -1.80 18.79 9.98
C ARG A 8 -2.80 17.63 9.84
N ILE A 9 -3.11 17.24 8.61
CA ILE A 9 -4.03 16.11 8.34
C ILE A 9 -3.45 14.81 8.91
N ILE A 10 -2.16 14.53 8.65
CA ILE A 10 -1.50 13.32 9.15
C ILE A 10 -1.48 13.29 10.69
N GLN A 11 -1.27 14.44 11.33
CA GLN A 11 -1.23 14.56 12.79
C GLN A 11 -2.58 14.32 13.47
N LEU A 12 -3.69 14.32 12.73
CA LEU A 12 -5.01 13.93 13.27
C LEU A 12 -5.08 12.43 13.62
N ASP A 13 -4.20 11.61 13.05
CA ASP A 13 -4.08 10.18 13.39
C ASP A 13 -2.74 9.92 14.10
N PRO A 14 -2.74 9.74 15.44
CA PRO A 14 -1.53 9.50 16.22
C PRO A 14 -0.81 8.20 15.79
N ALA A 15 -1.55 7.16 15.40
CA ALA A 15 -0.97 5.88 14.99
C ALA A 15 -0.25 6.00 13.64
N LEU A 16 -0.85 6.71 12.69
CA LEU A 16 -0.24 7.03 11.41
C LEU A 16 1.02 7.90 11.60
N THR A 17 0.91 8.94 12.42
CA THR A 17 2.03 9.84 12.77
C THR A 17 3.21 9.05 13.35
N ALA A 18 2.98 8.23 14.37
CA ALA A 18 4.02 7.43 15.02
C ALA A 18 4.69 6.47 14.02
N ARG A 19 3.89 5.81 13.17
CA ARG A 19 4.40 4.90 12.16
C ARG A 19 5.24 5.61 11.12
N MET A 20 4.79 6.75 10.61
CA MET A 20 5.56 7.56 9.65
C MET A 20 6.88 8.03 10.24
N LEU A 21 6.89 8.54 11.47
CA LEU A 21 8.12 8.95 12.13
C LEU A 21 9.08 7.78 12.35
N SER A 22 8.56 6.60 12.68
CA SER A 22 9.38 5.37 12.77
C SER A 22 10.04 5.02 11.43
N ILE A 23 9.29 5.07 10.32
CA ILE A 23 9.82 4.77 8.99
C ILE A 23 10.88 5.81 8.58
N VAL A 24 10.57 7.10 8.73
CA VAL A 24 11.46 8.21 8.32
C VAL A 24 12.77 8.23 9.13
N ASN A 25 12.75 7.72 10.36
CA ASN A 25 13.93 7.59 11.21
C ASN A 25 14.64 6.23 11.05
N SER A 26 14.16 5.35 10.18
CA SER A 26 14.83 4.07 9.92
C SER A 26 16.12 4.27 9.12
N PRO A 27 17.08 3.32 9.19
CA PRO A 27 18.33 3.39 8.43
C PRO A 27 18.15 3.57 6.92
N ALA A 28 17.05 3.07 6.36
CA ALA A 28 16.73 3.19 4.92
C ALA A 28 16.58 4.63 4.44
N PHE A 29 16.14 5.55 5.31
CA PHE A 29 16.00 6.98 4.98
C PHE A 29 17.20 7.84 5.39
N GLY A 30 18.23 7.24 5.97
CA GLY A 30 19.54 7.78 6.32
C GLY A 30 19.55 9.25 6.77
N GLY A 31 20.03 9.53 7.98
CA GLY A 31 20.23 10.89 8.41
C GLY A 31 20.72 10.97 9.84
N TYR A 32 21.76 11.78 10.04
CA TYR A 32 22.37 12.01 11.34
C TYR A 32 21.44 12.69 12.36
N LYS A 33 20.37 13.35 11.89
CA LYS A 33 19.44 14.08 12.75
C LYS A 33 18.06 13.42 12.76
N LYS A 34 17.61 13.04 13.95
CA LYS A 34 16.31 12.45 14.19
C LYS A 34 15.19 13.43 13.82
N ILE A 35 14.20 12.97 13.07
CA ILE A 35 12.99 13.69 12.71
C ILE A 35 11.94 13.43 13.79
N SER A 36 11.42 14.49 14.40
CA SER A 36 10.43 14.41 15.48
C SER A 36 9.03 14.89 15.08
N THR A 37 8.89 15.52 13.89
CA THR A 37 7.60 16.04 13.41
C THR A 37 7.37 15.70 11.93
N ILE A 38 6.10 15.59 11.54
CA ILE A 38 5.72 15.36 10.14
C ILE A 38 6.12 16.55 9.26
N THR A 39 6.10 17.77 9.81
CA THR A 39 6.59 18.97 9.09
C THR A 39 8.08 18.83 8.72
N GLN A 40 8.91 18.38 9.67
CA GLN A 40 10.33 18.11 9.38
C GLN A 40 10.50 16.98 8.36
N ALA A 41 9.67 15.93 8.43
CA ALA A 41 9.67 14.85 7.44
C ALA A 41 9.33 15.39 6.04
N THR A 42 8.31 16.23 5.93
CA THR A 42 7.89 16.84 4.65
C THR A 42 8.98 17.76 4.08
N THR A 43 9.63 18.52 4.93
CA THR A 43 10.74 19.41 4.50
C THR A 43 11.96 18.62 4.00
N ARG A 44 12.28 17.50 4.68
CA ARG A 44 13.45 16.69 4.36
C ARG A 44 13.25 15.75 3.17
N LEU A 45 12.10 15.09 3.10
CA LEU A 45 11.82 14.07 2.08
C LEU A 45 11.10 14.61 0.85
N GLY A 46 10.47 15.78 0.99
CA GLY A 46 9.56 16.33 -0.02
C GLY A 46 8.16 15.72 0.06
N ARG A 47 7.20 16.41 -0.57
CA ARG A 47 5.77 16.05 -0.51
C ARG A 47 5.44 14.71 -1.15
N ALA A 48 6.05 14.43 -2.31
CA ALA A 48 5.80 13.19 -3.05
C ALA A 48 6.11 11.96 -2.17
N ARG A 49 7.31 11.91 -1.59
CA ARG A 49 7.70 10.80 -0.70
C ARG A 49 6.86 10.70 0.56
N VAL A 50 6.49 11.83 1.19
CA VAL A 50 5.61 11.80 2.35
C VAL A 50 4.23 11.27 1.96
N ARG A 51 3.68 11.66 0.82
CA ARG A 51 2.42 11.12 0.29
C ARG A 51 2.51 9.60 0.08
N SER A 52 3.56 9.12 -0.60
CA SER A 52 3.77 7.67 -0.82
C SER A 52 3.90 6.90 0.49
N LEU A 53 4.58 7.47 1.50
CA LEU A 53 4.66 6.87 2.84
C LEU A 53 3.29 6.81 3.53
N VAL A 54 2.46 7.85 3.41
CA VAL A 54 1.09 7.85 3.94
C VAL A 54 0.30 6.72 3.29
N TYR A 55 0.29 6.63 1.96
CA TYR A 55 -0.39 5.55 1.24
C TYR A 55 0.13 4.17 1.65
N SER A 56 1.45 3.99 1.75
CA SER A 56 2.04 2.74 2.22
C SER A 56 1.57 2.34 3.62
N CYS A 57 1.45 3.31 4.53
CA CYS A 57 0.93 3.08 5.88
C CYS A 57 -0.55 2.71 5.88
N LEU A 58 -1.36 3.38 5.07
CA LEU A 58 -2.80 3.10 4.94
C LEU A 58 -3.02 1.73 4.30
N VAL A 59 -2.36 1.46 3.17
CA VAL A 59 -2.40 0.13 2.53
C VAL A 59 -1.98 -0.95 3.51
N ARG A 60 -0.88 -0.76 4.26
CA ARG A 60 -0.46 -1.72 5.30
C ARG A 60 -1.54 -2.03 6.33
N SER A 61 -2.39 -1.05 6.66
CA SER A 61 -3.42 -1.24 7.69
C SER A 61 -4.50 -2.25 7.28
N ILE A 62 -4.83 -2.30 5.99
CA ILE A 62 -5.84 -3.22 5.46
C ILE A 62 -5.35 -4.68 5.38
N PHE A 63 -4.03 -4.91 5.40
CA PHE A 63 -3.46 -6.25 5.47
C PHE A 63 -3.54 -6.89 6.87
N LYS A 64 -4.06 -6.18 7.85
CA LYS A 64 -4.30 -6.74 9.18
C LYS A 64 -5.60 -7.53 9.19
N ILE A 65 -5.51 -8.80 9.52
CA ILE A 65 -6.65 -9.69 9.67
C ILE A 65 -6.50 -10.51 10.94
N ASN A 66 -7.59 -10.69 11.69
CA ASN A 66 -7.58 -11.42 12.96
C ASN A 66 -7.77 -12.95 12.76
N SER A 67 -8.11 -13.38 11.55
CA SER A 67 -8.25 -14.81 11.23
C SER A 67 -6.87 -15.44 11.05
N ARG A 68 -6.53 -16.39 11.93
CA ARG A 68 -5.27 -17.12 11.86
C ARG A 68 -5.10 -17.88 10.54
N ALA A 69 -6.18 -18.43 9.99
CA ALA A 69 -6.17 -19.15 8.70
C ALA A 69 -5.78 -18.24 7.52
N LEU A 70 -6.23 -16.99 7.53
CA LEU A 70 -6.00 -16.02 6.45
C LEU A 70 -4.73 -15.17 6.67
N GLN A 71 -4.20 -15.14 7.89
CA GLN A 71 -3.07 -14.26 8.25
C GLN A 71 -1.82 -14.58 7.43
N ARG A 72 -1.51 -15.87 7.24
CA ARG A 72 -0.35 -16.31 6.43
C ARG A 72 -0.47 -15.83 4.99
N ARG A 73 -1.65 -16.01 4.38
CA ARG A 73 -1.89 -15.59 2.99
C ARG A 73 -1.80 -14.06 2.85
N MET A 74 -2.40 -13.34 3.78
CA MET A 74 -2.32 -11.88 3.83
C MET A 74 -0.88 -11.38 3.95
N GLN A 75 -0.05 -12.06 4.75
CA GLN A 75 1.37 -11.73 4.89
C GLN A 75 2.16 -11.99 3.61
N GLN A 76 1.89 -13.10 2.91
CA GLN A 76 2.52 -13.40 1.60
C GLN A 76 2.18 -12.34 0.56
N ILE A 77 0.90 -11.96 0.45
CA ILE A 77 0.47 -10.90 -0.46
C ILE A 77 1.15 -9.57 -0.11
N TRP A 78 1.23 -9.23 1.16
CA TRP A 78 1.94 -8.02 1.60
C TRP A 78 3.41 -8.04 1.19
N GLN A 79 4.14 -9.12 1.48
CA GLN A 79 5.55 -9.24 1.12
C GLN A 79 5.75 -9.10 -0.38
N HIS A 80 4.92 -9.78 -1.19
CA HIS A 80 4.95 -9.66 -2.63
C HIS A 80 4.72 -8.22 -3.09
N SER A 81 3.67 -7.55 -2.59
CA SER A 81 3.37 -6.16 -2.94
C SER A 81 4.51 -5.20 -2.59
N VAL A 82 5.20 -5.40 -1.47
CA VAL A 82 6.37 -4.59 -1.10
C VAL A 82 7.54 -4.81 -2.06
N HIS A 83 7.81 -6.05 -2.45
CA HIS A 83 8.88 -6.34 -3.42
C HIS A 83 8.57 -5.73 -4.78
N VAL A 84 7.34 -5.88 -5.28
CA VAL A 84 6.93 -5.27 -6.55
C VAL A 84 7.01 -3.74 -6.47
N ALA A 85 6.55 -3.14 -5.38
CA ALA A 85 6.65 -1.69 -5.18
C ALA A 85 8.10 -1.18 -5.22
N ALA A 86 9.02 -1.89 -4.56
CA ALA A 86 10.45 -1.54 -4.56
C ALA A 86 11.06 -1.62 -5.96
N LEU A 87 10.77 -2.70 -6.71
CA LEU A 87 11.22 -2.87 -8.09
C LEU A 87 10.63 -1.80 -9.00
N SER A 88 9.32 -1.54 -8.89
CA SER A 88 8.64 -0.49 -9.66
C SER A 88 9.23 0.90 -9.40
N TYR A 89 9.58 1.20 -8.16
CA TYR A 89 10.25 2.45 -7.80
C TYR A 89 11.61 2.58 -8.49
N VAL A 90 12.45 1.53 -8.43
CA VAL A 90 13.77 1.55 -9.05
C VAL A 90 13.64 1.69 -10.57
N LEU A 91 12.79 0.92 -11.20
CA LEU A 91 12.54 0.99 -12.64
C LEU A 91 11.98 2.37 -13.05
N GLY A 92 11.06 2.93 -12.27
CA GLY A 92 10.52 4.26 -12.51
C GLY A 92 11.58 5.36 -12.44
N ARG A 93 12.56 5.23 -11.55
CA ARG A 93 13.69 6.15 -11.49
C ARG A 93 14.61 6.11 -12.70
N GLU A 94 14.79 4.93 -13.27
CA GLU A 94 15.67 4.69 -14.43
C GLU A 94 14.96 4.90 -15.77
N THR A 95 13.62 5.10 -15.77
CA THR A 95 12.82 5.24 -16.97
C THR A 95 12.39 6.70 -17.15
N PRO A 96 12.85 7.41 -18.20
CA PRO A 96 12.43 8.79 -18.48
C PRO A 96 10.91 8.89 -18.63
N GLY A 97 10.31 9.91 -18.01
CA GLY A 97 8.88 10.17 -18.08
C GLY A 97 8.02 9.38 -17.08
N ILE A 98 8.60 8.49 -16.30
CA ILE A 98 7.89 7.75 -15.24
C ILE A 98 8.12 8.43 -13.88
N ASP A 99 7.02 8.72 -13.17
CA ASP A 99 7.10 9.14 -11.76
C ASP A 99 7.36 7.91 -10.88
N ALA A 100 8.55 7.81 -10.32
CA ALA A 100 8.97 6.69 -9.48
C ALA A 100 8.11 6.52 -8.22
N GLU A 101 7.62 7.62 -7.63
CA GLU A 101 6.73 7.54 -6.45
C GLU A 101 5.34 7.00 -6.85
N HIS A 102 4.88 7.33 -8.06
CA HIS A 102 3.67 6.76 -8.59
C HIS A 102 3.84 5.27 -8.94
N ALA A 103 4.97 4.91 -9.57
CA ALA A 103 5.30 3.50 -9.86
C ALA A 103 5.38 2.66 -8.57
N LEU A 104 5.94 3.21 -7.48
CA LEU A 104 5.93 2.57 -6.16
C LEU A 104 4.50 2.31 -5.68
N LEU A 105 3.62 3.30 -5.78
CA LEU A 105 2.22 3.15 -5.36
C LEU A 105 1.49 2.11 -6.20
N ALA A 106 1.68 2.13 -7.51
CA ALA A 106 1.14 1.15 -8.44
C ALA A 106 1.59 -0.28 -8.05
N GLY A 107 2.90 -0.48 -7.84
CA GLY A 107 3.44 -1.76 -7.38
C GLY A 107 2.93 -2.20 -6.00
N LEU A 108 2.65 -1.26 -5.09
CA LEU A 108 2.09 -1.59 -3.77
C LEU A 108 0.62 -2.01 -3.84
N THR A 109 -0.14 -1.46 -4.78
CA THR A 109 -1.60 -1.63 -4.88
C THR A 109 -2.03 -2.62 -5.95
N HIS A 110 -1.13 -3.09 -6.84
CA HIS A 110 -1.48 -3.96 -7.95
C HIS A 110 -2.31 -5.20 -7.55
N ASN A 111 -2.09 -5.71 -6.34
CA ASN A 111 -2.77 -6.90 -5.82
C ASN A 111 -3.75 -6.61 -4.69
N ILE A 112 -4.27 -5.37 -4.62
CA ILE A 112 -5.18 -4.92 -3.56
C ILE A 112 -6.50 -5.70 -3.58
N GLY A 113 -6.90 -6.19 -4.74
CA GLY A 113 -8.11 -6.98 -4.90
C GLY A 113 -8.07 -8.32 -4.14
N ALA A 114 -6.91 -8.97 -4.11
CA ALA A 114 -6.73 -10.17 -3.30
C ALA A 114 -6.96 -9.87 -1.80
N VAL A 115 -6.51 -8.71 -1.33
CA VAL A 115 -6.73 -8.25 0.04
C VAL A 115 -8.22 -8.01 0.32
N ALA A 116 -8.92 -7.38 -0.61
CA ALA A 116 -10.36 -7.11 -0.50
C ALA A 116 -11.16 -8.43 -0.45
N VAL A 117 -10.85 -9.38 -1.32
CA VAL A 117 -11.46 -10.72 -1.32
C VAL A 117 -11.22 -11.44 0.00
N ILE A 118 -9.98 -11.49 0.50
CA ILE A 118 -9.65 -12.10 1.79
C ILE A 118 -10.37 -11.39 2.93
N GLY A 119 -10.47 -10.05 2.88
CA GLY A 119 -11.21 -9.26 3.84
C GLY A 119 -12.71 -9.61 3.89
N GLY A 120 -13.32 -9.90 2.75
CA GLY A 120 -14.70 -10.39 2.66
C GLY A 120 -14.87 -11.81 3.22
N LEU A 121 -13.91 -12.68 2.97
CA LEU A 121 -13.95 -14.08 3.43
C LEU A 121 -13.75 -14.25 4.96
N LYS A 122 -13.35 -13.20 5.68
CA LYS A 122 -13.23 -13.27 7.16
C LYS A 122 -14.54 -13.64 7.86
N THR A 123 -15.67 -13.36 7.24
CA THR A 123 -17.01 -13.72 7.75
C THR A 123 -17.45 -15.12 7.37
N LEU A 124 -16.68 -15.83 6.54
CA LEU A 124 -16.97 -17.16 6.00
C LEU A 124 -15.83 -18.15 6.32
N PRO A 125 -15.63 -18.52 7.60
CA PRO A 125 -14.47 -19.29 8.05
C PRO A 125 -14.36 -20.67 7.38
N ALA A 126 -15.47 -21.27 7.00
CA ALA A 126 -15.49 -22.56 6.29
C ALA A 126 -14.85 -22.48 4.89
N LEU A 127 -15.01 -21.35 4.19
CA LEU A 127 -14.36 -21.09 2.90
C LEU A 127 -12.91 -20.63 3.10
N ALA A 128 -12.69 -19.78 4.09
CA ALA A 128 -11.38 -19.23 4.41
C ALA A 128 -10.33 -20.29 4.79
N SER A 129 -10.76 -21.43 5.32
CA SER A 129 -9.88 -22.54 5.69
C SER A 129 -9.51 -23.48 4.54
N ARG A 130 -10.06 -23.29 3.33
CA ARG A 130 -9.83 -24.15 2.16
C ARG A 130 -8.94 -23.42 1.15
N PRO A 131 -7.63 -23.72 1.04
CA PRO A 131 -6.69 -22.97 0.19
C PRO A 131 -7.11 -22.90 -1.28
N ALA A 132 -7.55 -24.03 -1.86
CA ALA A 132 -7.97 -24.05 -3.26
C ALA A 132 -9.20 -23.15 -3.54
N VAL A 133 -10.15 -23.09 -2.59
CA VAL A 133 -11.32 -22.20 -2.69
C VAL A 133 -10.88 -20.76 -2.59
N LEU A 134 -9.97 -20.45 -1.67
CA LEU A 134 -9.41 -19.11 -1.50
C LEU A 134 -8.69 -18.64 -2.77
N ASP A 135 -7.80 -19.46 -3.32
CA ASP A 135 -7.04 -19.13 -4.53
C ASP A 135 -7.97 -18.95 -5.74
N HIS A 136 -8.95 -19.82 -5.91
CA HIS A 136 -9.96 -19.69 -6.97
C HIS A 136 -10.78 -18.41 -6.80
N THR A 137 -11.20 -18.08 -5.59
CA THR A 137 -11.99 -16.85 -5.32
C THR A 137 -11.16 -15.60 -5.60
N ILE A 138 -9.88 -15.58 -5.21
CA ILE A 138 -8.97 -14.48 -5.52
C ILE A 138 -8.79 -14.34 -7.04
N ALA A 139 -8.57 -15.44 -7.76
CA ALA A 139 -8.40 -15.41 -9.21
C ALA A 139 -9.67 -14.90 -9.92
N SER A 140 -10.85 -15.30 -9.45
CA SER A 140 -12.13 -14.95 -10.09
C SER A 140 -12.60 -13.52 -9.77
N LEU A 141 -12.38 -13.03 -8.57
CA LEU A 141 -12.96 -11.77 -8.09
C LEU A 141 -11.92 -10.68 -7.80
N GLY A 142 -10.63 -11.03 -7.81
CA GLY A 142 -9.57 -10.11 -7.35
C GLY A 142 -9.50 -8.85 -8.19
N VAL A 143 -9.59 -8.94 -9.51
CA VAL A 143 -9.52 -7.76 -10.38
C VAL A 143 -10.68 -6.79 -10.09
N GLU A 144 -11.90 -7.30 -10.08
CA GLU A 144 -13.08 -6.45 -9.85
C GLU A 144 -13.11 -5.87 -8.42
N ALA A 145 -12.73 -6.65 -7.43
CA ALA A 145 -12.61 -6.17 -6.05
C ALA A 145 -11.52 -5.09 -5.92
N GLY A 146 -10.42 -5.24 -6.66
CA GLY A 146 -9.34 -4.26 -6.69
C GLY A 146 -9.76 -2.94 -7.33
N VAL A 147 -10.39 -3.02 -8.49
CA VAL A 147 -10.95 -1.84 -9.18
C VAL A 147 -11.98 -1.12 -8.31
N ALA A 148 -12.89 -1.87 -7.68
CA ALA A 148 -13.88 -1.30 -6.77
C ALA A 148 -13.21 -0.58 -5.58
N SER A 149 -12.14 -1.16 -5.02
CA SER A 149 -11.39 -0.56 -3.91
C SER A 149 -10.71 0.75 -4.31
N VAL A 150 -10.06 0.79 -5.47
CA VAL A 150 -9.38 1.99 -6.00
C VAL A 150 -10.38 3.12 -6.23
N ARG A 151 -11.53 2.82 -6.81
CA ARG A 151 -12.63 3.78 -7.02
C ARG A 151 -13.19 4.31 -5.71
N GLN A 152 -13.47 3.43 -4.76
CA GLN A 152 -13.99 3.80 -3.45
C GLN A 152 -13.04 4.73 -2.69
N TRP A 153 -11.74 4.54 -2.87
CA TRP A 153 -10.71 5.37 -2.21
C TRP A 153 -10.32 6.61 -3.02
N ASN A 154 -10.98 6.82 -4.17
CA ASN A 154 -10.71 7.93 -5.08
C ASN A 154 -9.20 8.06 -5.41
N LEU A 155 -8.57 6.93 -5.70
CA LEU A 155 -7.19 6.87 -6.18
C LEU A 155 -7.14 7.20 -7.69
N GLN A 156 -5.92 7.40 -8.21
CA GLN A 156 -5.74 7.78 -9.61
C GLN A 156 -6.23 6.68 -10.57
N ASP A 157 -6.88 7.09 -11.66
CA ASP A 157 -7.55 6.19 -12.62
C ASP A 157 -6.60 5.19 -13.31
N ASP A 158 -5.32 5.53 -13.45
CA ASP A 158 -4.30 4.65 -14.03
C ASP A 158 -3.98 3.45 -13.15
N LEU A 159 -4.24 3.50 -11.84
CA LEU A 159 -4.15 2.33 -10.95
C LEU A 159 -5.19 1.25 -11.30
N GLU A 160 -6.35 1.61 -11.87
CA GLU A 160 -7.27 0.61 -12.40
C GLU A 160 -6.64 -0.18 -13.55
N THR A 161 -5.93 0.50 -14.45
CA THR A 161 -5.22 -0.14 -15.57
C THR A 161 -4.15 -1.10 -15.06
N VAL A 162 -3.40 -0.68 -14.03
CA VAL A 162 -2.40 -1.55 -13.38
C VAL A 162 -3.04 -2.81 -12.79
N ILE A 163 -4.16 -2.67 -12.06
CA ILE A 163 -4.86 -3.81 -11.43
C ILE A 163 -5.42 -4.76 -12.48
N ARG A 164 -6.01 -4.25 -13.54
CA ARG A 164 -6.51 -5.07 -14.66
C ARG A 164 -5.38 -5.78 -15.39
N GLY A 165 -4.27 -5.10 -15.63
CA GLY A 165 -3.07 -5.68 -16.24
C GLY A 165 -2.43 -6.76 -15.38
N ALA A 166 -2.35 -6.56 -14.08
CA ALA A 166 -1.74 -7.52 -13.15
C ALA A 166 -2.49 -8.87 -13.06
N GLY A 167 -3.77 -8.92 -13.41
CA GLY A 167 -4.56 -10.16 -13.43
C GLY A 167 -4.26 -11.10 -14.61
N HIS A 168 -3.39 -10.70 -15.55
CA HIS A 168 -3.10 -11.45 -16.78
C HIS A 168 -1.71 -12.14 -16.79
N TRP A 169 -0.99 -12.16 -15.65
CA TRP A 169 0.34 -12.79 -15.52
C TRP A 169 0.31 -14.10 -14.72
#